data_bfbf24a038f95593c339b7adc0b1f866
#
_entry.id   bfbf24a038f95593c339b7adc0b1f866
#
_cell.length_a   1.000
_cell.length_b   1.000
_cell.length_c   1.000
_cell.angle_alpha   90.00
_cell.angle_beta   90.00
_cell.angle_gamma   90.00
#
_symmetry.space_group_name_H-M   'P 1'
#
loop_
_entity.id
_entity.type
_entity.pdbx_description
1 polymer ?
#
loop_
_entity_poly.entity_id
_entity_poly.type
_entity_poly.pdbx_seq_one_letter_code
_entity_poly.pdbx_strand_id
1 'polypeptide(L)'
;MDLRYGLISADSHAAFAPGTYTTRMSSSKWGDLIPRVVEMKEDGIVYDRWSIYGKVSDGDVCNCPALMGEPFPTFPKRWEEVPATAHDPHERLKALDQDGIDAEVLFPNPPGGTFFEYRDRDFELDVVRAYNDALSDWAHASDRYLPLAIIPYLSEPETIAREIERAASAGHRGINCLGEMPAPLSHLTDPYWYPVWDVCQALDLPVHIHGSAGVRAGASVRKWSGYTPRQAHSAMTATSAVTPAQVVPHLIFSGMTQRFPRLKIVFAEAGIGGLNYVLAACDHEWESRRLWTEGLTTRPSETVRRQVYVNFWFEAEGIKLRHEIGIDNIMWESDFPHVASYYPRSWQEVNRVLEGVPAEDRRKLLYENAIRLYRIDATLPDKAISGDALPCS
;
A
#
# COMPACT_ATOMS: atom_id res chain seq x y z
N MET A 1 -19.41 -3.90 10.19
CA MET A 1 -19.64 -3.71 8.74
C MET A 1 -20.40 -4.90 8.16
N ASP A 2 -21.42 -4.66 7.33
CA ASP A 2 -22.12 -5.73 6.62
C ASP A 2 -21.54 -5.88 5.22
N LEU A 3 -21.02 -7.07 4.91
CA LEU A 3 -20.54 -7.38 3.56
C LEU A 3 -21.73 -7.57 2.60
N ARG A 4 -21.74 -6.81 1.51
CA ARG A 4 -22.79 -6.85 0.48
C ARG A 4 -22.32 -7.58 -0.77
N TYR A 5 -21.05 -7.40 -1.12
CA TYR A 5 -20.48 -7.83 -2.39
C TYR A 5 -19.51 -9.00 -2.23
N GLY A 6 -18.89 -9.17 -1.05
CA GLY A 6 -17.85 -10.18 -0.79
C GLY A 6 -16.53 -9.85 -1.47
N LEU A 7 -16.17 -8.56 -1.52
CA LEU A 7 -14.92 -8.09 -2.11
C LEU A 7 -14.32 -6.97 -1.26
N ILE A 8 -13.11 -7.18 -0.77
CA ILE A 8 -12.33 -6.20 -0.02
C ILE A 8 -11.04 -5.92 -0.78
N SER A 9 -10.78 -4.65 -1.08
CA SER A 9 -9.51 -4.25 -1.69
C SER A 9 -8.44 -4.06 -0.62
N ALA A 10 -7.35 -4.81 -0.71
CA ALA A 10 -6.21 -4.71 0.20
C ALA A 10 -5.20 -3.63 -0.21
N ASP A 11 -5.47 -2.89 -1.28
CA ASP A 11 -4.73 -1.71 -1.71
C ASP A 11 -5.62 -0.75 -2.49
N SER A 12 -5.68 0.49 -2.01
CA SER A 12 -6.33 1.63 -2.64
C SER A 12 -5.71 2.91 -2.08
N HIS A 13 -5.96 4.06 -2.71
CA HIS A 13 -5.31 5.32 -2.33
C HIS A 13 -6.31 6.45 -2.13
N ALA A 14 -6.14 7.22 -1.05
CA ALA A 14 -6.90 8.43 -0.77
C ALA A 14 -6.05 9.67 -1.09
N ALA A 15 -6.58 10.59 -1.88
CA ALA A 15 -5.96 11.89 -2.11
C ALA A 15 -6.47 12.92 -1.10
N PHE A 16 -5.68 13.95 -0.83
CA PHE A 16 -6.04 15.02 0.09
C PHE A 16 -6.20 16.35 -0.64
N ALA A 17 -7.19 17.13 -0.20
CA ALA A 17 -7.41 18.47 -0.70
C ALA A 17 -6.21 19.41 -0.42
N PRO A 18 -5.96 20.44 -1.25
CA PRO A 18 -4.82 21.36 -1.13
C PRO A 18 -4.60 21.96 0.24
N GLY A 19 -5.69 22.19 1.01
CA GLY A 19 -5.65 22.78 2.34
C GLY A 19 -5.37 21.82 3.49
N THR A 20 -5.27 20.53 3.24
CA THR A 20 -5.17 19.49 4.27
C THR A 20 -4.03 19.70 5.26
N TYR A 21 -2.84 20.02 4.78
CA TYR A 21 -1.67 20.23 5.62
C TYR A 21 -1.63 21.62 6.25
N THR A 22 -2.07 22.65 5.51
CA THR A 22 -2.05 24.04 6.00
C THR A 22 -3.01 24.27 7.17
N THR A 23 -4.04 23.45 7.31
CA THR A 23 -4.98 23.49 8.44
C THR A 23 -4.51 22.68 9.67
N ARG A 24 -3.52 21.80 9.51
CA ARG A 24 -3.03 20.87 10.55
C ARG A 24 -1.62 21.18 11.05
N MET A 25 -0.82 21.89 10.25
CA MET A 25 0.55 22.25 10.62
C MET A 25 0.64 23.70 11.08
N SER A 26 1.60 24.00 11.97
CA SER A 26 1.80 25.36 12.48
C SER A 26 2.38 26.29 11.42
N SER A 27 1.60 27.27 10.96
CA SER A 27 2.05 28.29 10.03
C SER A 27 3.15 29.19 10.61
N SER A 28 3.17 29.43 11.93
CA SER A 28 4.21 30.20 12.60
C SER A 28 5.55 29.46 12.66
N LYS A 29 5.54 28.11 12.67
CA LYS A 29 6.75 27.27 12.68
C LYS A 29 7.25 27.01 11.26
N TRP A 30 6.37 26.70 10.33
CA TRP A 30 6.74 26.16 9.02
C TRP A 30 6.45 27.09 7.82
N GLY A 31 5.49 28.00 7.97
CA GLY A 31 5.16 28.97 6.91
C GLY A 31 5.00 28.33 5.53
N ASP A 32 5.79 28.80 4.59
CA ASP A 32 5.79 28.34 3.19
C ASP A 32 6.38 26.94 2.97
N LEU A 33 6.97 26.34 4.00
CA LEU A 33 7.48 24.95 3.93
C LEU A 33 6.35 23.91 4.03
N ILE A 34 5.17 24.30 4.55
CA ILE A 34 4.01 23.38 4.68
C ILE A 34 3.60 22.88 3.29
N PRO A 35 3.28 21.58 3.14
CA PRO A 35 2.78 21.04 1.90
C PRO A 35 1.54 21.78 1.42
N ARG A 36 1.59 22.29 0.19
CA ARG A 36 0.51 23.03 -0.45
C ARG A 36 0.56 22.89 -1.96
N VAL A 37 -0.57 23.10 -2.62
CA VAL A 37 -0.64 23.17 -4.07
C VAL A 37 -0.25 24.57 -4.53
N VAL A 38 0.61 24.62 -5.54
CA VAL A 38 1.08 25.86 -6.19
C VAL A 38 0.89 25.77 -7.69
N GLU A 39 0.60 26.92 -8.30
CA GLU A 39 0.49 27.04 -9.75
C GLU A 39 1.87 27.12 -10.40
N MET A 40 2.11 26.31 -11.45
CA MET A 40 3.29 26.31 -12.27
C MET A 40 2.94 26.52 -13.73
N LYS A 41 3.84 27.11 -14.50
CA LYS A 41 3.66 27.30 -15.94
C LYS A 41 4.86 26.73 -16.69
N GLU A 42 4.61 25.74 -17.54
CA GLU A 42 5.60 25.09 -18.38
C GLU A 42 5.09 25.05 -19.82
N ASP A 43 5.89 25.46 -20.78
CA ASP A 43 5.56 25.47 -22.22
C ASP A 43 4.19 26.10 -22.56
N GLY A 44 3.81 27.13 -21.81
CA GLY A 44 2.54 27.83 -21.99
C GLY A 44 1.33 27.14 -21.35
N ILE A 45 1.49 25.95 -20.75
CA ILE A 45 0.47 25.21 -20.04
C ILE A 45 0.57 25.51 -18.55
N VAL A 46 -0.59 25.65 -17.89
CA VAL A 46 -0.68 25.87 -16.45
C VAL A 46 -0.94 24.54 -15.77
N TYR A 47 -0.18 24.25 -14.70
CA TYR A 47 -0.29 23.05 -13.88
C TYR A 47 -0.38 23.42 -12.41
N ASP A 48 -1.10 22.64 -11.64
CA ASP A 48 -1.00 22.64 -10.20
C ASP A 48 -0.05 21.52 -9.77
N ARG A 49 0.85 21.83 -8.80
CA ARG A 49 1.84 20.91 -8.27
C ARG A 49 1.90 21.01 -6.76
N TRP A 50 2.24 19.94 -6.09
CA TRP A 50 2.56 19.99 -4.67
C TRP A 50 3.92 20.66 -4.45
N SER A 51 3.97 21.64 -3.56
CA SER A 51 5.21 22.19 -3.00
C SER A 51 5.34 21.69 -1.57
N ILE A 52 6.45 21.07 -1.24
CA ILE A 52 6.74 20.49 0.06
C ILE A 52 8.13 20.93 0.49
N TYR A 53 8.24 21.54 1.65
CA TYR A 53 9.50 22.06 2.18
C TYR A 53 10.22 22.99 1.16
N GLY A 54 9.44 23.79 0.44
CA GLY A 54 9.93 24.70 -0.57
C GLY A 54 10.32 24.08 -1.91
N LYS A 55 10.16 22.77 -2.09
CA LYS A 55 10.40 22.08 -3.37
C LYS A 55 9.09 21.75 -4.05
N VAL A 56 8.99 22.10 -5.31
CA VAL A 56 7.86 21.73 -6.17
C VAL A 56 8.09 20.32 -6.71
N SER A 57 7.09 19.45 -6.61
CA SER A 57 7.15 18.08 -7.13
C SER A 57 7.09 18.07 -8.66
N ASP A 58 7.69 17.07 -9.27
CA ASP A 58 7.59 16.81 -10.72
C ASP A 58 6.32 16.01 -11.08
N GLY A 59 5.61 15.47 -10.07
CA GLY A 59 4.43 14.62 -10.27
C GLY A 59 3.17 15.41 -10.50
N ASP A 60 2.12 14.72 -10.95
CA ASP A 60 0.78 15.30 -11.10
C ASP A 60 0.19 15.69 -9.75
N VAL A 61 -0.74 16.66 -9.76
CA VAL A 61 -1.37 17.15 -8.54
C VAL A 61 -2.17 16.07 -7.81
N CYS A 62 -2.67 15.07 -8.55
CA CYS A 62 -3.34 13.88 -8.03
C CYS A 62 -3.10 12.70 -8.97
N ASN A 63 -2.75 11.55 -8.41
CA ASN A 63 -2.65 10.30 -9.17
C ASN A 63 -4.02 9.58 -9.15
N CYS A 64 -4.89 9.92 -10.11
CA CYS A 64 -6.25 9.38 -10.18
C CYS A 64 -6.74 9.07 -11.62
N PRO A 65 -5.90 8.45 -12.49
CA PRO A 65 -6.25 8.25 -13.89
C PRO A 65 -7.47 7.35 -14.10
N ALA A 66 -7.78 6.43 -13.20
CA ALA A 66 -8.98 5.58 -13.29
C ALA A 66 -10.30 6.39 -13.24
N LEU A 67 -10.26 7.63 -12.77
CA LEU A 67 -11.40 8.53 -12.66
C LEU A 67 -11.47 9.58 -13.78
N MET A 68 -10.44 9.69 -14.64
CA MET A 68 -10.30 10.79 -15.61
C MET A 68 -10.93 10.50 -16.98
N GLY A 69 -11.29 9.25 -17.27
CA GLY A 69 -11.86 8.87 -18.57
C GLY A 69 -10.84 8.83 -19.70
N GLU A 70 -11.35 8.99 -20.94
CA GLU A 70 -10.51 8.92 -22.15
C GLU A 70 -9.91 10.28 -22.56
N PRO A 71 -8.71 10.32 -23.16
CA PRO A 71 -7.86 9.16 -23.47
C PRO A 71 -7.16 8.62 -22.24
N PHE A 72 -7.21 7.31 -22.04
CA PHE A 72 -6.58 6.66 -20.87
C PHE A 72 -5.10 6.30 -21.14
N PRO A 73 -4.18 6.48 -20.18
CA PRO A 73 -4.35 7.22 -18.92
C PRO A 73 -4.25 8.74 -19.12
N THR A 74 -5.12 9.46 -18.43
CA THR A 74 -5.07 10.93 -18.33
C THR A 74 -4.93 11.31 -16.86
N PHE A 75 -4.15 12.36 -16.59
CA PHE A 75 -3.90 12.89 -15.25
C PHE A 75 -4.38 14.34 -15.16
N PRO A 76 -4.96 14.77 -14.04
CA PRO A 76 -5.42 16.14 -13.86
C PRO A 76 -4.22 17.10 -13.86
N LYS A 77 -4.31 18.16 -14.63
CA LYS A 77 -3.32 19.25 -14.65
C LYS A 77 -3.57 20.26 -13.54
N ARG A 78 -4.84 20.48 -13.23
CA ARG A 78 -5.29 21.43 -12.21
C ARG A 78 -6.05 20.69 -11.12
N TRP A 79 -6.03 21.23 -9.88
CA TRP A 79 -6.79 20.63 -8.80
C TRP A 79 -8.29 20.60 -9.07
N GLU A 80 -8.82 21.60 -9.72
CA GLU A 80 -10.23 21.69 -10.10
C GLU A 80 -10.70 20.59 -11.07
N GLU A 81 -9.76 19.92 -11.75
CA GLU A 81 -10.04 18.78 -12.62
C GLU A 81 -10.09 17.44 -11.83
N VAL A 82 -9.64 17.43 -10.57
CA VAL A 82 -9.60 16.22 -9.74
C VAL A 82 -11.03 15.84 -9.34
N PRO A 83 -11.52 14.64 -9.73
CA PRO A 83 -12.84 14.18 -9.33
C PRO A 83 -12.99 14.09 -7.81
N ALA A 84 -14.14 14.49 -7.28
CA ALA A 84 -14.42 14.45 -5.85
C ALA A 84 -14.22 13.05 -5.26
N THR A 85 -14.50 12.01 -6.02
CA THR A 85 -14.27 10.60 -5.64
C THR A 85 -12.82 10.30 -5.20
N ALA A 86 -11.83 11.05 -5.70
CA ALA A 86 -10.44 10.86 -5.30
C ALA A 86 -10.12 11.42 -3.89
N HIS A 87 -10.86 12.47 -3.45
CA HIS A 87 -10.49 13.24 -2.26
C HIS A 87 -11.64 13.52 -1.27
N ASP A 88 -12.85 13.07 -1.56
CA ASP A 88 -14.01 13.15 -0.66
C ASP A 88 -14.47 11.74 -0.26
N PRO A 89 -14.45 11.39 1.04
CA PRO A 89 -14.79 10.06 1.50
C PRO A 89 -16.25 9.67 1.22
N HIS A 90 -17.19 10.61 1.16
CA HIS A 90 -18.59 10.31 0.87
C HIS A 90 -18.83 10.04 -0.61
N GLU A 91 -18.15 10.78 -1.50
CA GLU A 91 -18.18 10.49 -2.94
C GLU A 91 -17.46 9.16 -3.26
N ARG A 92 -16.42 8.84 -2.50
CA ARG A 92 -15.69 7.56 -2.61
C ARG A 92 -16.59 6.36 -2.33
N LEU A 93 -17.48 6.42 -1.33
CA LEU A 93 -18.43 5.33 -1.03
C LEU A 93 -19.32 4.99 -2.22
N LYS A 94 -19.71 5.99 -3.03
CA LYS A 94 -20.50 5.73 -4.24
C LYS A 94 -19.73 4.95 -5.29
N ALA A 95 -18.43 5.23 -5.42
CA ALA A 95 -17.55 4.49 -6.33
C ALA A 95 -17.35 3.05 -5.85
N LEU A 96 -17.17 2.83 -4.57
CA LEU A 96 -17.10 1.48 -4.00
C LEU A 96 -18.38 0.69 -4.26
N ASP A 97 -19.56 1.31 -4.08
CA ASP A 97 -20.83 0.66 -4.36
C ASP A 97 -21.01 0.38 -5.86
N GLN A 98 -20.55 1.28 -6.74
CA GLN A 98 -20.60 1.10 -8.19
C GLN A 98 -19.72 -0.07 -8.66
N ASP A 99 -18.55 -0.24 -8.05
CA ASP A 99 -17.57 -1.28 -8.39
C ASP A 99 -17.80 -2.59 -7.62
N GLY A 100 -18.73 -2.60 -6.66
CA GLY A 100 -19.07 -3.76 -5.85
C GLY A 100 -17.97 -4.15 -4.86
N ILE A 101 -17.35 -3.16 -4.21
CA ILE A 101 -16.30 -3.34 -3.20
C ILE A 101 -16.86 -3.01 -1.82
N ASP A 102 -16.72 -3.90 -0.84
CA ASP A 102 -17.23 -3.69 0.52
C ASP A 102 -16.35 -2.77 1.35
N ALA A 103 -15.04 -2.93 1.26
CA ALA A 103 -14.07 -2.13 2.01
C ALA A 103 -12.74 -2.01 1.27
N GLU A 104 -11.93 -1.04 1.67
CA GLU A 104 -10.62 -0.82 1.10
C GLU A 104 -9.58 -0.42 2.14
N VAL A 105 -8.35 -0.92 1.96
CA VAL A 105 -7.16 -0.50 2.70
C VAL A 105 -6.58 0.74 2.03
N LEU A 106 -6.42 1.81 2.79
CA LEU A 106 -5.99 3.11 2.26
C LEU A 106 -4.50 3.35 2.46
N PHE A 107 -3.78 3.27 1.37
CA PHE A 107 -2.36 3.64 1.27
C PHE A 107 -2.19 5.15 0.99
N PRO A 108 -0.97 5.69 1.24
CA PRO A 108 -0.68 7.07 0.91
C PRO A 108 -0.73 7.31 -0.60
N ASN A 109 -1.39 8.41 -0.99
CA ASN A 109 -1.28 9.01 -2.32
C ASN A 109 -0.32 10.22 -2.25
N PRO A 110 0.42 10.59 -3.31
CA PRO A 110 1.23 11.80 -3.28
C PRO A 110 0.47 13.02 -2.73
N PRO A 111 1.12 13.82 -1.85
CA PRO A 111 2.53 13.83 -1.49
C PRO A 111 2.94 12.88 -0.36
N GLY A 112 2.06 12.04 0.19
CA GLY A 112 2.16 11.33 1.50
C GLY A 112 3.28 10.32 1.46
N GLY A 113 4.14 9.92 1.10
CA GLY A 113 5.14 8.82 1.22
C GLY A 113 6.60 9.27 1.15
N THR A 114 6.86 10.56 0.93
CA THR A 114 8.21 11.05 0.59
C THR A 114 8.76 12.10 1.54
N PHE A 115 8.13 12.31 2.70
CA PHE A 115 8.49 13.39 3.62
C PHE A 115 9.89 13.26 4.22
N PHE A 116 10.40 12.04 4.40
CA PHE A 116 11.76 11.76 4.87
C PHE A 116 12.87 12.28 3.93
N GLU A 117 12.55 12.60 2.69
CA GLU A 117 13.53 13.11 1.71
C GLU A 117 14.04 14.51 2.07
N TYR A 118 13.32 15.24 2.93
CA TYR A 118 13.66 16.62 3.30
C TYR A 118 14.68 16.75 4.42
N ARG A 119 15.04 15.64 5.09
CA ARG A 119 16.10 15.55 6.10
C ARG A 119 15.96 16.51 7.31
N ASP A 120 14.75 17.01 7.55
CA ASP A 120 14.41 17.79 8.73
C ASP A 120 13.48 16.94 9.59
N ARG A 121 14.00 16.47 10.74
CA ARG A 121 13.30 15.56 11.65
C ARG A 121 11.99 16.14 12.19
N ASP A 122 12.04 17.40 12.60
CA ASP A 122 10.86 18.05 13.19
C ASP A 122 9.79 18.31 12.15
N PHE A 123 10.20 18.69 10.93
CA PHE A 123 9.30 18.84 9.80
C PHE A 123 8.65 17.51 9.44
N GLU A 124 9.45 16.45 9.30
CA GLU A 124 8.93 15.12 8.98
C GLU A 124 7.92 14.66 10.03
N LEU A 125 8.21 14.79 11.32
CA LEU A 125 7.30 14.39 12.38
C LEU A 125 5.98 15.17 12.33
N ASP A 126 6.04 16.50 12.14
CA ASP A 126 4.84 17.33 12.09
C ASP A 126 3.99 17.03 10.82
N VAL A 127 4.62 16.81 9.66
CA VAL A 127 3.88 16.51 8.43
C VAL A 127 3.34 15.07 8.42
N VAL A 128 4.04 14.11 8.99
CA VAL A 128 3.55 12.72 9.20
C VAL A 128 2.31 12.73 10.08
N ARG A 129 2.33 13.47 11.18
CA ARG A 129 1.15 13.63 12.06
C ARG A 129 -0.03 14.26 11.34
N ALA A 130 0.22 15.32 10.58
CA ALA A 130 -0.81 15.97 9.79
C ALA A 130 -1.44 15.03 8.75
N TYR A 131 -0.61 14.16 8.13
CA TYR A 131 -1.08 13.11 7.21
C TYR A 131 -1.94 12.08 7.94
N ASN A 132 -1.42 11.49 9.02
CA ASN A 132 -2.11 10.44 9.77
C ASN A 132 -3.44 10.95 10.33
N ASP A 133 -3.50 12.18 10.85
CA ASP A 133 -4.73 12.81 11.33
C ASP A 133 -5.74 13.02 10.19
N ALA A 134 -5.28 13.47 9.03
CA ALA A 134 -6.14 13.68 7.87
C ALA A 134 -6.73 12.36 7.34
N LEU A 135 -5.94 11.28 7.33
CA LEU A 135 -6.42 9.97 6.89
C LEU A 135 -7.36 9.33 7.93
N SER A 136 -7.12 9.59 9.23
CA SER A 136 -8.04 9.20 10.28
C SER A 136 -9.40 9.93 10.13
N ASP A 137 -9.39 11.25 9.90
CA ASP A 137 -10.62 12.02 9.65
C ASP A 137 -11.38 11.49 8.42
N TRP A 138 -10.65 11.16 7.33
CA TRP A 138 -11.23 10.52 6.16
C TRP A 138 -11.92 9.20 6.52
N ALA A 139 -11.23 8.34 7.25
CA ALA A 139 -11.71 7.01 7.59
C ALA A 139 -12.89 7.02 8.57
N HIS A 140 -13.07 8.08 9.35
CA HIS A 140 -14.24 8.25 10.22
C HIS A 140 -15.57 8.37 9.45
N ALA A 141 -15.54 8.64 8.15
CA ALA A 141 -16.76 8.70 7.34
C ALA A 141 -17.44 7.33 7.17
N SER A 142 -16.69 6.22 7.29
CA SER A 142 -17.25 4.87 7.16
C SER A 142 -16.31 3.81 7.74
N ASP A 143 -16.87 2.73 8.29
CA ASP A 143 -16.16 1.52 8.72
C ASP A 143 -15.63 0.67 7.54
N ARG A 144 -15.91 1.08 6.30
CA ARG A 144 -15.40 0.48 5.06
C ARG A 144 -13.97 0.96 4.72
N TYR A 145 -13.44 1.95 5.44
CA TYR A 145 -12.10 2.48 5.24
C TYR A 145 -11.12 1.94 6.28
N LEU A 146 -10.01 1.38 5.82
CA LEU A 146 -8.96 0.79 6.63
C LEU A 146 -7.66 1.58 6.45
N PRO A 147 -7.47 2.69 7.18
CA PRO A 147 -6.35 3.60 6.95
C PRO A 147 -5.02 3.01 7.41
N LEU A 148 -3.95 3.25 6.65
CA LEU A 148 -2.58 2.93 7.02
C LEU A 148 -1.82 4.19 7.42
N ALA A 149 -1.15 4.13 8.56
CA ALA A 149 -0.30 5.23 9.00
C ALA A 149 1.03 5.24 8.25
N ILE A 150 1.57 6.43 7.97
CA ILE A 150 2.98 6.60 7.61
C ILE A 150 3.81 6.88 8.86
N ILE A 151 5.12 6.64 8.80
CA ILE A 151 6.02 6.76 9.95
C ILE A 151 7.11 7.81 9.71
N PRO A 152 7.56 8.52 10.77
CA PRO A 152 8.61 9.53 10.67
C PRO A 152 10.00 8.87 10.74
N TYR A 153 10.58 8.51 9.60
CA TYR A 153 11.84 7.75 9.49
C TYR A 153 13.07 8.44 10.09
N LEU A 154 13.09 9.77 10.13
CA LEU A 154 14.21 10.56 10.68
C LEU A 154 14.17 10.69 12.19
N SER A 155 13.07 10.29 12.82
CA SER A 155 12.91 10.29 14.27
C SER A 155 13.59 9.07 14.90
N GLU A 156 13.89 9.17 16.21
CA GLU A 156 14.37 8.02 16.98
C GLU A 156 13.28 6.94 17.04
N PRO A 157 13.66 5.63 17.09
CA PRO A 157 12.70 4.51 17.04
C PRO A 157 11.59 4.60 18.11
N GLU A 158 11.89 5.12 19.30
CA GLU A 158 10.89 5.30 20.35
C GLU A 158 9.88 6.42 20.02
N THR A 159 10.28 7.42 19.24
CA THR A 159 9.37 8.46 18.76
C THR A 159 8.48 7.91 17.65
N ILE A 160 9.04 7.08 16.76
CA ILE A 160 8.29 6.37 15.73
C ILE A 160 7.26 5.45 16.40
N ALA A 161 7.67 4.67 17.40
CA ALA A 161 6.79 3.76 18.14
C ALA A 161 5.61 4.52 18.78
N ARG A 162 5.86 5.66 19.44
CA ARG A 162 4.79 6.49 20.00
C ARG A 162 3.84 7.05 18.94
N GLU A 163 4.35 7.40 17.75
CA GLU A 163 3.48 7.86 16.66
C GLU A 163 2.61 6.71 16.12
N ILE A 164 3.14 5.49 16.04
CA ILE A 164 2.36 4.29 15.67
C ILE A 164 1.26 4.02 16.69
N GLU A 165 1.56 4.08 18.00
CA GLU A 165 0.55 3.94 19.06
C GLU A 165 -0.55 5.00 18.96
N ARG A 166 -0.18 6.25 18.67
CA ARG A 166 -1.11 7.36 18.48
C ARG A 166 -2.00 7.12 17.25
N ALA A 167 -1.41 6.73 16.13
CA ALA A 167 -2.15 6.44 14.90
C ALA A 167 -3.11 5.24 15.08
N ALA A 168 -2.66 4.17 15.74
CA ALA A 168 -3.50 3.02 16.07
C ALA A 168 -4.71 3.43 16.93
N SER A 169 -4.48 4.29 17.93
CA SER A 169 -5.57 4.82 18.77
C SER A 169 -6.55 5.70 18.01
N ALA A 170 -6.10 6.31 16.90
CA ALA A 170 -6.92 7.10 15.98
C ALA A 170 -7.60 6.26 14.88
N GLY A 171 -7.48 4.91 14.93
CA GLY A 171 -8.20 4.00 14.05
C GLY A 171 -7.39 3.42 12.89
N HIS A 172 -6.10 3.73 12.77
CA HIS A 172 -5.26 3.11 11.75
C HIS A 172 -5.14 1.60 11.94
N ARG A 173 -5.14 0.84 10.84
CA ARG A 173 -5.18 -0.63 10.79
C ARG A 173 -3.85 -1.28 10.42
N GLY A 174 -2.81 -0.50 10.25
CA GLY A 174 -1.46 -0.91 9.93
C GLY A 174 -0.57 0.30 9.67
N ILE A 175 0.67 0.05 9.31
CA ILE A 175 1.62 1.07 8.87
C ILE A 175 2.08 0.81 7.44
N ASN A 176 2.34 1.87 6.69
CA ASN A 176 3.06 1.80 5.42
C ASN A 176 4.56 2.05 5.67
N CYS A 177 5.40 1.12 5.20
CA CYS A 177 6.84 1.11 5.42
C CYS A 177 7.60 0.92 4.11
N LEU A 178 8.82 1.47 4.04
CA LEU A 178 9.74 1.22 2.95
C LEU A 178 10.31 -0.20 3.02
N GLY A 179 10.35 -0.89 1.89
CA GLY A 179 10.99 -2.21 1.79
C GLY A 179 12.51 -2.11 1.74
N GLU A 180 13.03 -1.02 1.17
CA GLU A 180 14.44 -0.67 1.13
C GLU A 180 14.64 0.69 1.79
N MET A 181 15.42 0.72 2.87
CA MET A 181 15.73 1.95 3.57
C MET A 181 16.81 2.73 2.82
N PRO A 182 16.55 3.98 2.41
CA PRO A 182 17.57 4.78 1.74
C PRO A 182 18.65 5.25 2.73
N ALA A 183 19.88 5.33 2.27
CA ALA A 183 20.96 5.90 3.07
C ALA A 183 20.60 7.35 3.53
N PRO A 184 20.85 7.75 4.78
CA PRO A 184 21.68 7.06 5.78
C PRO A 184 20.89 6.12 6.73
N LEU A 185 19.65 5.79 6.45
CA LEU A 185 18.84 4.94 7.34
C LEU A 185 19.40 3.51 7.38
N SER A 186 19.34 2.89 8.55
CA SER A 186 19.70 1.47 8.73
C SER A 186 18.75 0.57 7.94
N HIS A 187 19.24 -0.60 7.52
CA HIS A 187 18.41 -1.61 6.86
C HIS A 187 17.20 -1.98 7.75
N LEU A 188 16.05 -2.27 7.14
CA LEU A 188 14.80 -2.55 7.89
C LEU A 188 14.91 -3.71 8.91
N THR A 189 15.87 -4.62 8.76
CA THR A 189 16.12 -5.73 9.68
C THR A 189 17.15 -5.41 10.77
N ASP A 190 17.72 -4.21 10.75
CA ASP A 190 18.68 -3.76 11.76
C ASP A 190 18.02 -3.66 13.15
N PRO A 191 18.70 -4.05 14.24
CA PRO A 191 18.22 -3.89 15.60
C PRO A 191 17.77 -2.47 15.97
N TYR A 192 18.25 -1.45 15.29
CA TYR A 192 17.79 -0.07 15.42
C TYR A 192 16.26 0.05 15.31
N TRP A 193 15.61 -0.75 14.44
CA TRP A 193 14.17 -0.71 14.21
C TRP A 193 13.35 -1.59 15.17
N TYR A 194 13.99 -2.36 16.06
CA TYR A 194 13.26 -3.29 16.92
C TYR A 194 12.15 -2.65 17.78
N PRO A 195 12.31 -1.45 18.34
CA PRO A 195 11.21 -0.79 19.07
C PRO A 195 9.98 -0.56 18.18
N VAL A 196 10.17 -0.31 16.88
CA VAL A 196 9.10 -0.12 15.89
C VAL A 196 8.37 -1.44 15.64
N TRP A 197 9.12 -2.53 15.46
CA TRP A 197 8.54 -3.86 15.23
C TRP A 197 7.88 -4.43 16.48
N ASP A 198 8.40 -4.13 17.66
CA ASP A 198 7.80 -4.52 18.95
C ASP A 198 6.41 -3.89 19.12
N VAL A 199 6.25 -2.59 18.85
CA VAL A 199 4.94 -1.93 18.95
C VAL A 199 3.97 -2.44 17.89
N CYS A 200 4.41 -2.64 16.65
CA CYS A 200 3.56 -3.20 15.59
C CYS A 200 3.06 -4.60 15.98
N GLN A 201 3.94 -5.46 16.49
CA GLN A 201 3.57 -6.80 16.96
C GLN A 201 2.65 -6.76 18.19
N ALA A 202 2.90 -5.84 19.13
CA ALA A 202 2.10 -5.72 20.36
C ALA A 202 0.66 -5.27 20.09
N LEU A 203 0.48 -4.39 19.09
CA LEU A 203 -0.82 -3.87 18.67
C LEU A 203 -1.48 -4.70 17.57
N ASP A 204 -0.84 -5.80 17.11
CA ASP A 204 -1.27 -6.58 15.96
C ASP A 204 -1.49 -5.73 14.70
N LEU A 205 -0.61 -4.75 14.47
CA LEU A 205 -0.62 -3.90 13.29
C LEU A 205 0.27 -4.50 12.21
N PRO A 206 -0.25 -4.86 11.04
CA PRO A 206 0.56 -5.32 9.92
C PRO A 206 1.42 -4.17 9.37
N VAL A 207 2.62 -4.54 8.93
CA VAL A 207 3.58 -3.64 8.25
C VAL A 207 3.42 -3.84 6.76
N HIS A 208 3.01 -2.80 6.03
CA HIS A 208 2.79 -2.86 4.60
C HIS A 208 4.01 -2.32 3.86
N ILE A 209 4.44 -3.05 2.84
CA ILE A 209 5.49 -2.68 1.91
C ILE A 209 4.86 -2.60 0.52
N HIS A 210 4.83 -1.40 -0.04
CA HIS A 210 4.24 -1.14 -1.34
C HIS A 210 5.27 -1.38 -2.45
N GLY A 211 4.89 -2.07 -3.52
CA GLY A 211 5.80 -2.53 -4.57
C GLY A 211 6.58 -1.41 -5.26
N SER A 212 5.91 -0.33 -5.61
CA SER A 212 6.54 0.81 -6.28
C SER A 212 7.46 1.63 -5.36
N ALA A 213 7.22 1.62 -4.05
CA ALA A 213 8.03 2.30 -3.04
C ALA A 213 9.18 1.44 -2.50
N GLY A 214 9.13 0.12 -2.72
CA GLY A 214 10.11 -0.83 -2.20
C GLY A 214 11.45 -0.80 -2.92
N VAL A 215 11.45 -0.40 -4.19
CA VAL A 215 12.68 -0.33 -5.01
C VAL A 215 12.79 1.07 -5.60
N ARG A 216 13.89 1.76 -5.34
CA ARG A 216 14.20 3.08 -5.90
C ARG A 216 14.42 3.07 -7.42
N ALA A 217 13.72 2.23 -8.16
CA ALA A 217 13.76 2.18 -9.60
C ALA A 217 13.27 3.49 -10.27
N GLY A 218 12.38 4.24 -9.60
CA GLY A 218 11.74 5.42 -10.16
C GLY A 218 12.66 6.57 -10.53
N ALA A 219 13.76 6.78 -9.81
CA ALA A 219 14.69 7.88 -10.11
C ALA A 219 15.52 7.64 -11.39
N SER A 220 15.71 6.40 -11.84
CA SER A 220 16.51 6.07 -13.02
C SER A 220 15.69 5.93 -14.30
N VAL A 221 14.40 5.54 -14.20
CA VAL A 221 13.56 5.25 -15.36
C VAL A 221 13.31 6.48 -16.24
N ARG A 222 13.11 7.65 -15.64
CA ARG A 222 12.91 8.90 -16.39
C ARG A 222 14.16 9.34 -17.20
N LYS A 223 15.33 8.74 -16.92
CA LYS A 223 16.61 9.07 -17.59
C LYS A 223 16.97 8.10 -18.70
N TRP A 224 16.19 7.05 -18.95
CA TRP A 224 16.50 6.12 -20.03
C TRP A 224 16.18 6.76 -21.38
N SER A 225 17.22 6.98 -22.17
CA SER A 225 17.05 7.45 -23.54
C SER A 225 16.34 6.38 -24.38
N GLY A 226 15.39 6.80 -25.21
CA GLY A 226 14.65 5.92 -26.10
C GLY A 226 13.35 5.37 -25.55
N TYR A 227 12.99 5.65 -24.29
CA TYR A 227 11.66 5.32 -23.75
C TYR A 227 10.75 6.55 -23.79
N THR A 228 9.51 6.36 -24.19
CA THR A 228 8.46 7.34 -23.88
C THR A 228 8.16 7.29 -22.38
N PRO A 229 7.57 8.34 -21.76
CA PRO A 229 7.16 8.29 -20.35
C PRO A 229 6.27 7.09 -20.00
N ARG A 230 5.33 6.71 -20.89
CA ARG A 230 4.47 5.53 -20.70
C ARG A 230 5.27 4.22 -20.70
N GLN A 231 6.19 4.05 -21.64
CA GLN A 231 7.07 2.86 -21.70
C GLN A 231 7.94 2.75 -20.46
N ALA A 232 8.52 3.88 -20.01
CA ALA A 232 9.34 3.93 -18.81
C ALA A 232 8.53 3.54 -17.56
N HIS A 233 7.32 4.07 -17.40
CA HIS A 233 6.42 3.71 -16.32
C HIS A 233 6.03 2.22 -16.38
N SER A 234 5.66 1.70 -17.56
CA SER A 234 5.31 0.29 -17.72
C SER A 234 6.47 -0.65 -17.38
N ALA A 235 7.71 -0.29 -17.77
CA ALA A 235 8.89 -1.08 -17.40
C ALA A 235 9.14 -1.08 -15.89
N MET A 236 8.87 0.02 -15.21
CA MET A 236 8.99 0.13 -13.75
C MET A 236 7.93 -0.74 -13.06
N THR A 237 6.66 -0.57 -13.38
CA THR A 237 5.57 -1.31 -12.74
C THR A 237 5.63 -2.81 -13.01
N ALA A 238 6.06 -3.22 -14.21
CA ALA A 238 6.24 -4.64 -14.53
C ALA A 238 7.33 -5.32 -13.67
N THR A 239 8.18 -4.56 -13.00
CA THR A 239 9.22 -5.08 -12.09
C THR A 239 8.86 -4.99 -10.61
N SER A 240 7.67 -4.52 -10.24
CA SER A 240 7.25 -4.38 -8.84
C SER A 240 7.27 -5.73 -8.07
N ALA A 241 7.03 -6.85 -8.77
CA ALA A 241 7.16 -8.20 -8.23
C ALA A 241 8.59 -8.56 -7.73
N VAL A 242 9.59 -7.75 -8.03
CA VAL A 242 10.96 -7.91 -7.48
C VAL A 242 11.01 -7.56 -5.99
N THR A 243 10.11 -6.69 -5.49
CA THR A 243 10.10 -6.24 -4.09
C THR A 243 10.03 -7.39 -3.08
N PRO A 244 9.11 -8.34 -3.16
CA PRO A 244 9.13 -9.50 -2.26
C PRO A 244 10.40 -10.32 -2.38
N ALA A 245 10.96 -10.46 -3.60
CA ALA A 245 12.19 -11.22 -3.83
C ALA A 245 13.41 -10.58 -3.16
N GLN A 246 13.44 -9.28 -3.04
CA GLN A 246 14.51 -8.55 -2.36
C GLN A 246 14.31 -8.54 -0.84
N VAL A 247 13.09 -8.33 -0.35
CA VAL A 247 12.83 -8.10 1.07
C VAL A 247 12.69 -9.41 1.86
N VAL A 248 11.94 -10.39 1.35
CA VAL A 248 11.63 -11.64 2.08
C VAL A 248 12.87 -12.40 2.54
N PRO A 249 13.92 -12.63 1.72
CA PRO A 249 15.13 -13.29 2.17
C PRO A 249 15.81 -12.57 3.35
N HIS A 250 15.84 -11.24 3.32
CA HIS A 250 16.42 -10.45 4.42
C HIS A 250 15.61 -10.60 5.73
N LEU A 251 14.28 -10.58 5.65
CA LEU A 251 13.41 -10.77 6.82
C LEU A 251 13.68 -12.15 7.50
N ILE A 252 13.88 -13.18 6.69
CA ILE A 252 14.09 -14.55 7.17
C ILE A 252 15.51 -14.72 7.71
N PHE A 253 16.52 -14.45 6.89
CA PHE A 253 17.91 -14.78 7.20
C PHE A 253 18.55 -13.85 8.23
N SER A 254 17.99 -12.67 8.47
CA SER A 254 18.36 -11.83 9.63
C SER A 254 17.83 -12.36 10.97
N GLY A 255 16.91 -13.34 10.96
CA GLY A 255 16.22 -13.80 12.16
C GLY A 255 15.08 -12.88 12.65
N MET A 256 14.78 -11.78 11.93
CA MET A 256 13.72 -10.84 12.31
C MET A 256 12.36 -11.54 12.48
N THR A 257 12.01 -12.43 11.56
CA THR A 257 10.75 -13.19 11.62
C THR A 257 10.65 -14.15 12.81
N GLN A 258 11.77 -14.67 13.30
CA GLN A 258 11.79 -15.47 14.53
C GLN A 258 11.69 -14.62 15.79
N ARG A 259 12.33 -13.45 15.77
CA ARG A 259 12.29 -12.51 16.89
C ARG A 259 10.90 -11.91 17.08
N PHE A 260 10.20 -11.61 15.99
CA PHE A 260 8.86 -11.05 15.98
C PHE A 260 7.84 -12.03 15.38
N PRO A 261 7.52 -13.15 16.06
CA PRO A 261 6.79 -14.28 15.45
C PRO A 261 5.31 -13.98 15.16
N ARG A 262 4.74 -12.91 15.72
CA ARG A 262 3.37 -12.47 15.43
C ARG A 262 3.30 -11.30 14.46
N LEU A 263 4.43 -10.64 14.17
CA LEU A 263 4.48 -9.54 13.21
C LEU A 263 4.00 -10.02 11.84
N LYS A 264 3.11 -9.27 11.22
CA LYS A 264 2.59 -9.51 9.85
C LYS A 264 3.17 -8.49 8.90
N ILE A 265 3.60 -8.96 7.74
CA ILE A 265 4.16 -8.12 6.68
C ILE A 265 3.32 -8.34 5.44
N VAL A 266 2.88 -7.26 4.81
CA VAL A 266 2.00 -7.27 3.63
C VAL A 266 2.74 -6.63 2.47
N PHE A 267 2.81 -7.31 1.34
CA PHE A 267 3.28 -6.73 0.08
C PHE A 267 2.08 -6.36 -0.79
N ALA A 268 1.93 -5.08 -1.06
CA ALA A 268 0.93 -4.52 -1.95
C ALA A 268 1.57 -4.07 -3.27
N GLU A 269 0.81 -4.08 -4.35
CA GLU A 269 1.26 -3.75 -5.72
C GLU A 269 2.56 -4.47 -6.13
N ALA A 270 2.75 -5.67 -5.60
CA ALA A 270 3.98 -6.44 -5.79
C ALA A 270 3.77 -7.75 -6.54
N GLY A 271 2.52 -8.16 -6.76
CA GLY A 271 2.17 -9.43 -7.39
C GLY A 271 2.59 -10.66 -6.58
N ILE A 272 1.99 -11.79 -6.89
CA ILE A 272 2.19 -13.03 -6.14
C ILE A 272 3.06 -14.06 -6.87
N GLY A 273 3.14 -13.98 -8.20
CA GLY A 273 3.77 -15.02 -9.03
C GLY A 273 5.25 -15.28 -8.74
N GLY A 274 6.00 -14.23 -8.37
CA GLY A 274 7.42 -14.32 -8.03
C GLY A 274 7.72 -14.97 -6.67
N LEU A 275 6.76 -14.92 -5.74
CA LEU A 275 6.99 -15.38 -4.37
C LEU A 275 7.25 -16.88 -4.28
N ASN A 276 6.61 -17.69 -5.11
CA ASN A 276 6.83 -19.14 -5.12
C ASN A 276 8.30 -19.50 -5.37
N TYR A 277 8.97 -18.82 -6.32
CA TYR A 277 10.41 -19.00 -6.55
C TYR A 277 11.21 -18.57 -5.32
N VAL A 278 10.89 -17.45 -4.71
CA VAL A 278 11.59 -16.92 -3.53
C VAL A 278 11.51 -17.90 -2.37
N LEU A 279 10.33 -18.52 -2.14
CA LEU A 279 10.15 -19.54 -1.11
C LEU A 279 11.05 -20.75 -1.35
N ALA A 280 11.04 -21.27 -2.56
CA ALA A 280 11.88 -22.42 -2.94
C ALA A 280 13.38 -22.12 -2.81
N ALA A 281 13.80 -20.91 -3.23
CA ALA A 281 15.19 -20.47 -3.10
C ALA A 281 15.61 -20.31 -1.63
N CYS A 282 14.78 -19.70 -0.79
CA CYS A 282 15.07 -19.57 0.63
C CYS A 282 15.16 -20.93 1.34
N ASP A 283 14.25 -21.85 1.03
CA ASP A 283 14.31 -23.21 1.58
C ASP A 283 15.58 -23.94 1.16
N HIS A 284 15.95 -23.83 -0.13
CA HIS A 284 17.19 -24.41 -0.65
C HIS A 284 18.43 -23.86 0.06
N GLU A 285 18.55 -22.55 0.22
CA GLU A 285 19.68 -21.93 0.90
C GLU A 285 19.74 -22.33 2.38
N TRP A 286 18.58 -22.39 3.05
CA TRP A 286 18.48 -22.82 4.44
C TRP A 286 18.93 -24.26 4.62
N GLU A 287 18.52 -25.20 3.76
CA GLU A 287 18.93 -26.61 3.78
C GLU A 287 20.41 -26.76 3.42
N SER A 288 20.87 -26.19 2.32
CA SER A 288 22.21 -26.31 1.80
C SER A 288 23.28 -25.81 2.78
N ARG A 289 22.97 -24.77 3.53
CA ARG A 289 23.87 -24.16 4.51
C ARG A 289 23.61 -24.61 5.94
N ARG A 290 22.61 -25.46 6.15
CA ARG A 290 22.21 -25.95 7.49
C ARG A 290 21.96 -24.83 8.49
N LEU A 291 21.24 -23.77 8.08
CA LEU A 291 21.09 -22.55 8.87
C LEU A 291 20.36 -22.75 10.21
N TRP A 292 19.70 -23.91 10.40
CA TRP A 292 19.18 -24.29 11.72
C TRP A 292 20.29 -24.47 12.78
N THR A 293 21.53 -24.74 12.37
CA THR A 293 22.68 -24.79 13.29
C THR A 293 23.14 -23.40 13.74
N GLU A 294 22.73 -22.39 13.04
CA GLU A 294 22.97 -20.96 13.37
C GLU A 294 21.77 -20.29 14.05
N GLY A 295 20.77 -21.10 14.44
CA GLY A 295 19.61 -20.60 15.18
C GLY A 295 18.37 -20.28 14.34
N LEU A 296 18.42 -20.40 13.01
CA LEU A 296 17.23 -20.26 12.14
C LEU A 296 16.45 -21.58 12.10
N THR A 297 15.72 -21.87 13.16
CA THR A 297 15.14 -23.20 13.42
C THR A 297 13.90 -23.54 12.61
N THR A 298 13.20 -22.53 12.08
CA THR A 298 11.98 -22.70 11.27
C THR A 298 12.31 -22.63 9.79
N ARG A 299 11.73 -23.53 9.01
CA ARG A 299 11.88 -23.53 7.54
C ARG A 299 11.36 -22.21 6.96
N PRO A 300 12.08 -21.56 6.03
CA PRO A 300 11.69 -20.29 5.43
C PRO A 300 10.25 -20.25 4.91
N SER A 301 9.84 -21.23 4.11
CA SER A 301 8.48 -21.27 3.54
C SER A 301 7.39 -21.37 4.61
N GLU A 302 7.62 -22.07 5.73
CA GLU A 302 6.69 -22.12 6.86
C GLU A 302 6.58 -20.76 7.55
N THR A 303 7.71 -20.06 7.70
CA THR A 303 7.75 -18.72 8.29
C THR A 303 6.96 -17.73 7.42
N VAL A 304 7.17 -17.74 6.10
CA VAL A 304 6.47 -16.88 5.17
C VAL A 304 4.96 -17.13 5.22
N ARG A 305 4.51 -18.38 5.12
CA ARG A 305 3.07 -18.71 5.21
C ARG A 305 2.42 -18.30 6.53
N ARG A 306 3.18 -18.07 7.58
CA ARG A 306 2.67 -17.59 8.88
C ARG A 306 2.62 -16.07 9.00
N GLN A 307 3.55 -15.35 8.38
CA GLN A 307 3.80 -13.93 8.66
C GLN A 307 3.67 -13.02 7.47
N VAL A 308 3.88 -13.51 6.24
CA VAL A 308 3.91 -12.68 5.03
C VAL A 308 2.61 -12.83 4.26
N TYR A 309 1.98 -11.70 3.97
CA TYR A 309 0.80 -11.57 3.12
C TYR A 309 1.20 -10.91 1.82
N VAL A 310 0.50 -11.25 0.73
CA VAL A 310 0.74 -10.68 -0.60
C VAL A 310 -0.58 -10.39 -1.29
N ASN A 311 -0.60 -9.34 -2.09
CA ASN A 311 -1.78 -8.96 -2.83
C ASN A 311 -1.64 -9.35 -4.30
N PHE A 312 -2.78 -9.66 -4.94
CA PHE A 312 -2.89 -9.91 -6.36
C PHE A 312 -3.99 -9.06 -6.99
N TRP A 313 -3.89 -8.76 -8.29
CA TRP A 313 -4.97 -8.12 -9.02
C TRP A 313 -5.21 -8.70 -10.43
N PHE A 314 -4.19 -8.95 -11.25
CA PHE A 314 -4.34 -9.42 -12.65
C PHE A 314 -3.72 -10.80 -12.93
N GLU A 315 -2.96 -11.39 -12.00
CA GLU A 315 -2.08 -12.52 -12.26
C GLU A 315 -2.78 -13.88 -12.10
N ALA A 316 -3.53 -14.30 -13.11
CA ALA A 316 -4.14 -15.63 -13.14
C ALA A 316 -3.07 -16.76 -12.97
N GLU A 317 -1.85 -16.55 -13.48
CA GLU A 317 -0.78 -17.55 -13.35
C GLU A 317 -0.30 -17.67 -11.89
N GLY A 318 -0.22 -16.57 -11.15
CA GLY A 318 0.11 -16.59 -9.73
C GLY A 318 -0.95 -17.33 -8.91
N ILE A 319 -2.22 -17.16 -9.24
CA ILE A 319 -3.35 -17.84 -8.57
C ILE A 319 -3.29 -19.37 -8.72
N LYS A 320 -2.73 -19.89 -9.79
CA LYS A 320 -2.52 -21.36 -9.94
C LYS A 320 -1.61 -21.93 -8.85
N LEU A 321 -0.72 -21.11 -8.30
CA LEU A 321 0.25 -21.47 -7.26
C LEU A 321 -0.22 -21.07 -5.84
N ARG A 322 -1.46 -20.66 -5.65
CA ARG A 322 -1.98 -20.11 -4.39
C ARG A 322 -1.78 -21.01 -3.17
N HIS A 323 -1.88 -22.34 -3.34
CA HIS A 323 -1.67 -23.28 -2.24
C HIS A 323 -0.18 -23.44 -1.89
N GLU A 324 0.69 -23.35 -2.89
CA GLU A 324 2.15 -23.39 -2.70
C GLU A 324 2.66 -22.13 -2.01
N ILE A 325 2.12 -20.97 -2.37
CA ILE A 325 2.41 -19.68 -1.75
C ILE A 325 1.86 -19.64 -0.32
N GLY A 326 0.63 -20.10 -0.11
CA GLY A 326 -0.10 -20.06 1.14
C GLY A 326 -1.40 -19.27 0.98
N ILE A 327 -2.48 -19.99 0.57
CA ILE A 327 -3.77 -19.37 0.24
C ILE A 327 -4.36 -18.48 1.34
N ASP A 328 -4.04 -18.77 2.60
CA ASP A 328 -4.55 -18.01 3.75
C ASP A 328 -3.88 -16.62 3.89
N ASN A 329 -2.87 -16.32 3.07
CA ASN A 329 -2.10 -15.08 3.13
C ASN A 329 -2.12 -14.30 1.81
N ILE A 330 -3.05 -14.62 0.92
CA ILE A 330 -3.21 -13.92 -0.37
C ILE A 330 -4.50 -13.11 -0.32
N MET A 331 -4.44 -11.83 -0.73
CA MET A 331 -5.59 -10.91 -0.76
C MET A 331 -5.69 -10.26 -2.14
N TRP A 332 -6.91 -9.85 -2.52
CA TRP A 332 -7.14 -9.09 -3.73
C TRP A 332 -6.91 -7.60 -3.49
N GLU A 333 -6.45 -6.88 -4.54
CA GLU A 333 -6.29 -5.42 -4.52
C GLU A 333 -6.83 -4.77 -5.80
N SER A 334 -7.27 -3.51 -5.68
CA SER A 334 -7.78 -2.72 -6.80
C SER A 334 -6.81 -1.65 -7.29
N ASP A 335 -5.90 -1.21 -6.46
CA ASP A 335 -5.03 -0.04 -6.67
C ASP A 335 -5.80 1.22 -7.08
N PHE A 336 -7.08 1.35 -6.65
CA PHE A 336 -7.90 2.49 -7.02
C PHE A 336 -7.47 3.77 -6.30
N PRO A 337 -7.34 4.93 -6.97
CA PRO A 337 -7.75 5.23 -8.34
C PRO A 337 -6.59 5.30 -9.35
N HIS A 338 -5.51 4.57 -9.14
CA HIS A 338 -4.32 4.57 -9.99
C HIS A 338 -4.53 3.92 -11.36
N VAL A 339 -3.48 3.94 -12.18
CA VAL A 339 -3.52 3.45 -13.58
C VAL A 339 -3.76 1.94 -13.67
N ALA A 340 -3.39 1.19 -12.64
CA ALA A 340 -3.56 -0.27 -12.60
C ALA A 340 -5.00 -0.70 -12.23
N SER A 341 -5.84 0.23 -11.80
CA SER A 341 -7.22 -0.07 -11.39
C SER A 341 -8.11 -0.44 -12.55
N TYR A 342 -8.98 -1.42 -12.32
CA TYR A 342 -10.03 -1.84 -13.26
C TYR A 342 -11.38 -1.13 -13.04
N TYR A 343 -11.45 -0.17 -12.12
CA TYR A 343 -12.67 0.58 -11.87
C TYR A 343 -13.34 1.09 -13.16
N PRO A 344 -14.66 0.99 -13.33
CA PRO A 344 -15.65 0.36 -12.44
C PRO A 344 -15.98 -1.10 -12.82
N ARG A 345 -14.99 -1.90 -13.21
CA ARG A 345 -15.14 -3.27 -13.74
C ARG A 345 -14.34 -4.30 -12.94
N SER A 346 -14.05 -4.04 -11.65
CA SER A 346 -13.23 -4.92 -10.83
C SER A 346 -13.75 -6.36 -10.76
N TRP A 347 -15.06 -6.56 -10.68
CA TRP A 347 -15.64 -7.90 -10.68
C TRP A 347 -15.45 -8.67 -12.00
N GLN A 348 -15.41 -7.99 -13.14
CA GLN A 348 -15.12 -8.65 -14.42
C GLN A 348 -13.70 -9.21 -14.41
N GLU A 349 -12.75 -8.42 -13.90
CA GLU A 349 -11.35 -8.86 -13.80
C GLU A 349 -11.17 -9.95 -12.73
N VAL A 350 -11.77 -9.80 -11.56
CA VAL A 350 -11.79 -10.84 -10.51
C VAL A 350 -12.29 -12.17 -11.07
N ASN A 351 -13.41 -12.17 -11.80
CA ASN A 351 -13.96 -13.39 -12.38
C ASN A 351 -13.05 -14.00 -13.45
N ARG A 352 -12.39 -13.18 -14.26
CA ARG A 352 -11.39 -13.63 -15.24
C ARG A 352 -10.19 -14.29 -14.57
N VAL A 353 -9.62 -13.62 -13.56
CA VAL A 353 -8.42 -14.09 -12.84
C VAL A 353 -8.71 -15.35 -12.04
N LEU A 354 -9.88 -15.45 -11.44
CA LEU A 354 -10.29 -16.56 -10.60
C LEU A 354 -11.15 -17.61 -11.35
N GLU A 355 -11.09 -17.65 -12.68
CA GLU A 355 -11.79 -18.67 -13.46
C GLU A 355 -11.36 -20.09 -13.03
N GLY A 356 -12.33 -20.96 -12.73
CA GLY A 356 -12.07 -22.32 -12.26
C GLY A 356 -11.57 -22.45 -10.81
N VAL A 357 -11.39 -21.34 -10.07
CA VAL A 357 -11.01 -21.38 -8.66
C VAL A 357 -12.23 -21.76 -7.81
N PRO A 358 -12.12 -22.79 -6.92
CA PRO A 358 -13.20 -23.22 -6.05
C PRO A 358 -13.77 -22.08 -5.18
N ALA A 359 -15.06 -22.11 -4.89
CA ALA A 359 -15.75 -21.07 -4.12
C ALA A 359 -15.12 -20.83 -2.73
N GLU A 360 -14.65 -21.89 -2.07
CA GLU A 360 -13.95 -21.76 -0.78
C GLU A 360 -12.66 -20.94 -0.90
N ASP A 361 -11.85 -21.23 -1.90
CA ASP A 361 -10.62 -20.50 -2.17
C ASP A 361 -10.91 -19.03 -2.54
N ARG A 362 -11.94 -18.81 -3.37
CA ARG A 362 -12.37 -17.44 -3.75
C ARG A 362 -12.75 -16.61 -2.51
N ARG A 363 -13.49 -17.17 -1.56
CA ARG A 363 -13.84 -16.46 -0.31
C ARG A 363 -12.58 -16.02 0.46
N LYS A 364 -11.60 -16.90 0.60
CA LYS A 364 -10.33 -16.58 1.27
C LYS A 364 -9.62 -15.42 0.57
N LEU A 365 -9.47 -15.51 -0.74
CA LEU A 365 -8.75 -14.55 -1.56
C LEU A 365 -9.42 -13.16 -1.61
N LEU A 366 -10.76 -13.12 -1.61
CA LEU A 366 -11.51 -11.89 -1.86
C LEU A 366 -11.88 -11.11 -0.58
N TYR A 367 -12.05 -11.79 0.57
CA TYR A 367 -12.43 -11.09 1.81
C TYR A 367 -12.01 -11.76 3.11
N GLU A 368 -12.03 -13.09 3.26
CA GLU A 368 -11.79 -13.74 4.57
C GLU A 368 -10.38 -13.47 5.11
N ASN A 369 -9.36 -13.47 4.23
CA ASN A 369 -7.99 -13.18 4.61
C ASN A 369 -7.83 -11.72 5.08
N ALA A 370 -8.45 -10.77 4.38
CA ALA A 370 -8.45 -9.37 4.77
C ALA A 370 -9.19 -9.15 6.09
N ILE A 371 -10.38 -9.76 6.26
CA ILE A 371 -11.13 -9.73 7.52
C ILE A 371 -10.27 -10.18 8.69
N ARG A 372 -9.60 -11.33 8.53
CA ARG A 372 -8.74 -11.90 9.57
C ARG A 372 -7.55 -11.01 9.88
N LEU A 373 -6.84 -10.52 8.85
CA LEU A 373 -5.63 -9.72 9.02
C LEU A 373 -5.92 -8.38 9.69
N TYR A 374 -6.95 -7.68 9.19
CA TYR A 374 -7.29 -6.33 9.68
C TYR A 374 -8.30 -6.34 10.83
N ARG A 375 -8.72 -7.55 11.31
CA ARG A 375 -9.68 -7.72 12.41
C ARG A 375 -10.95 -6.92 12.17
N ILE A 376 -11.51 -7.09 10.98
CA ILE A 376 -12.74 -6.41 10.59
C ILE A 376 -13.90 -7.13 11.29
N ASP A 377 -14.69 -6.38 12.05
CA ASP A 377 -15.96 -6.88 12.60
C ASP A 377 -17.00 -6.88 11.46
N ALA A 378 -17.08 -8.00 10.75
CA ALA A 378 -17.91 -8.15 9.57
C ALA A 378 -18.99 -9.22 9.75
N THR A 379 -20.21 -8.86 9.35
CA THR A 379 -21.28 -9.82 9.13
C THR A 379 -21.16 -10.39 7.72
N LEU A 380 -20.98 -11.71 7.63
CA LEU A 380 -20.88 -12.38 6.33
C LEU A 380 -22.26 -12.54 5.71
N PRO A 381 -22.40 -12.47 4.39
CA PRO A 381 -23.68 -12.69 3.73
C PRO A 381 -24.14 -14.15 3.87
N ASP A 382 -25.44 -14.36 4.03
CA ASP A 382 -26.06 -15.69 4.17
C ASP A 382 -25.88 -16.60 2.94
N LYS A 383 -25.52 -16.04 1.80
CA LYS A 383 -25.23 -16.77 0.54
C LYS A 383 -23.88 -16.36 0.01
N ALA A 384 -23.12 -17.33 -0.50
CA ALA A 384 -21.93 -17.03 -1.30
C ALA A 384 -22.32 -16.05 -2.41
N ILE A 385 -21.77 -14.83 -2.35
CA ILE A 385 -22.03 -13.83 -3.38
C ILE A 385 -21.34 -14.33 -4.65
N SER A 386 -22.13 -14.73 -5.64
CA SER A 386 -21.64 -14.92 -7.00
C SER A 386 -21.62 -13.54 -7.67
N GLY A 387 -20.54 -13.19 -8.34
CA GLY A 387 -20.43 -11.92 -9.08
C GLY A 387 -21.50 -11.69 -10.15
N ASP A 388 -22.43 -12.64 -10.30
CA ASP A 388 -23.59 -12.58 -11.21
C ASP A 388 -24.72 -11.65 -10.72
N ALA A 389 -24.61 -11.11 -9.47
CA ALA A 389 -25.66 -10.31 -8.83
C ALA A 389 -25.46 -8.78 -8.92
N LEU A 390 -24.38 -8.31 -9.59
CA LEU A 390 -24.20 -6.86 -9.79
C LEU A 390 -25.14 -6.38 -10.90
N PRO A 391 -25.83 -5.24 -10.71
CA PRO A 391 -26.61 -4.67 -11.80
C PRO A 391 -25.67 -4.32 -12.96
N CYS A 392 -25.90 -4.95 -14.11
CA CYS A 392 -25.31 -4.50 -15.37
C CYS A 392 -25.76 -3.05 -15.59
N SER A 393 -24.84 -2.09 -15.42
CA SER A 393 -25.05 -0.68 -15.80
C SER A 393 -24.77 -0.51 -17.28
#